data_62e89303acbb3e7ee6f2f8394f152d33
#
_entry.id   62e89303acbb3e7ee6f2f8394f152d33
#
_cell.length_a   1.000
_cell.length_b   1.000
_cell.length_c   1.000
_cell.angle_alpha   90.00
_cell.angle_beta   90.00
_cell.angle_gamma   90.00
#
_symmetry.space_group_name_H-M   'P 1'
#
loop_
_entity.id
_entity.type
_entity.pdbx_description
1 polymer ?
#
loop_
_entity_poly.entity_id
_entity_poly.type
_entity_poly.pdbx_seq_one_letter_code
_entity_poly.pdbx_strand_id
1 'polypeptide(L)'
;MINGLGVLVVVPARGGSKGMLLKNLRKVNGIPLVASVGNIIKSIPEIDRSIVSTDHEEIASVAEDAGIAAPFRRPKGLSGDRVGDVEVLTHALLEMEMIDGVTYDIIVMLQ
;
A
#
# COMPACT_ATOMS: atom_id res chain seq x y z
N MET A 1 -16.49 0.28 -4.23
CA MET A 1 -17.27 1.54 -4.24
C MET A 1 -18.25 1.52 -3.08
N ILE A 2 -18.36 2.64 -2.39
CA ILE A 2 -19.28 2.79 -1.27
C ILE A 2 -20.19 3.96 -1.59
N ASN A 3 -21.50 3.72 -1.69
CA ASN A 3 -22.52 4.76 -2.01
C ASN A 3 -22.15 5.57 -3.27
N GLY A 4 -21.61 4.95 -4.28
CA GLY A 4 -21.18 5.60 -5.52
C GLY A 4 -19.82 6.28 -5.44
N LEU A 5 -19.12 6.20 -4.31
CA LEU A 5 -17.81 6.83 -4.09
C LEU A 5 -16.69 5.81 -4.34
N GLY A 6 -15.67 6.21 -5.09
CA GLY A 6 -14.51 5.36 -5.36
C GLY A 6 -13.63 5.19 -4.14
N VAL A 7 -13.20 3.94 -3.87
CA VAL A 7 -12.41 3.57 -2.69
C VAL A 7 -11.01 3.10 -3.09
N LEU A 8 -10.00 3.79 -2.62
CA LEU A 8 -8.59 3.41 -2.78
C LEU A 8 -8.03 2.95 -1.43
N VAL A 9 -7.47 1.75 -1.39
CA VAL A 9 -6.75 1.26 -0.22
C VAL A 9 -5.26 1.41 -0.46
N VAL A 10 -4.57 2.01 0.48
CA VAL A 10 -3.11 2.18 0.46
C VAL A 10 -2.51 1.38 1.61
N VAL A 11 -1.57 0.51 1.29
CA VAL A 11 -0.80 -0.26 2.26
C VAL A 11 0.61 0.33 2.31
N PRO A 12 0.94 1.16 3.32
CA PRO A 12 2.28 1.70 3.42
C PRO A 12 3.23 0.63 3.99
N ALA A 13 4.33 0.37 3.29
CA ALA A 13 5.25 -0.71 3.63
C ALA A 13 6.66 -0.38 3.18
N ARG A 14 7.33 0.55 3.87
CA ARG A 14 8.72 0.87 3.52
C ARG A 14 9.68 -0.24 3.93
N GLY A 15 10.81 -0.35 3.20
CA GLY A 15 11.81 -1.37 3.43
C GLY A 15 12.61 -1.17 4.70
N GLY A 16 12.94 0.10 5.02
CA GLY A 16 13.64 0.44 6.25
C GLY A 16 12.66 0.89 7.32
N SER A 17 12.68 0.27 8.47
CA SER A 17 11.84 0.64 9.61
C SER A 17 12.74 0.76 10.83
N LYS A 18 12.54 1.80 11.63
CA LYS A 18 13.38 2.05 12.82
C LYS A 18 13.36 0.82 13.73
N GLY A 19 14.54 0.25 13.97
CA GLY A 19 14.70 -0.91 14.83
C GLY A 19 14.30 -2.25 14.22
N MET A 20 13.79 -2.27 12.98
CA MET A 20 13.40 -3.52 12.33
C MET A 20 13.38 -3.34 10.81
N LEU A 21 14.42 -3.82 10.15
CA LEU A 21 14.49 -3.81 8.69
C LEU A 21 13.55 -4.87 8.10
N LEU A 22 12.88 -4.50 7.01
CA LEU A 22 12.03 -5.42 6.24
C LEU A 22 10.94 -6.11 7.08
N LYS A 23 10.40 -5.40 8.08
CA LYS A 23 9.36 -5.98 8.95
C LYS A 23 8.16 -6.50 8.17
N ASN A 24 7.84 -5.88 7.02
CA ASN A 24 6.70 -6.27 6.19
C ASN A 24 6.92 -7.60 5.46
N LEU A 25 8.15 -8.10 5.45
CA LEU A 25 8.48 -9.41 4.88
C LEU A 25 8.60 -10.49 5.97
N ARG A 26 8.54 -10.13 7.25
CA ARG A 26 8.56 -11.11 8.32
C ARG A 26 7.30 -11.97 8.26
N LYS A 27 7.49 -13.25 8.44
CA LYS A 27 6.39 -14.21 8.36
C LYS A 27 5.78 -14.45 9.72
N VAL A 28 4.45 -14.50 9.75
CA VAL A 28 3.67 -14.95 10.89
C VAL A 28 2.89 -16.16 10.40
N ASN A 29 3.11 -17.32 11.02
CA ASN A 29 2.53 -18.59 10.58
C ASN A 29 2.88 -18.90 9.11
N GLY A 30 4.10 -18.55 8.69
CA GLY A 30 4.58 -18.82 7.33
C GLY A 30 4.15 -17.81 6.27
N ILE A 31 3.41 -16.76 6.64
CA ILE A 31 2.88 -15.77 5.71
C ILE A 31 3.50 -14.41 6.00
N PRO A 32 4.10 -13.72 5.00
CA PRO A 32 4.57 -12.35 5.20
C PRO A 32 3.44 -11.42 5.61
N LEU A 33 3.73 -10.44 6.46
CA LEU A 33 2.71 -9.50 6.96
C LEU A 33 1.98 -8.79 5.81
N VAL A 34 2.72 -8.35 4.78
CA VAL A 34 2.11 -7.68 3.64
C VAL A 34 1.14 -8.59 2.89
N ALA A 35 1.43 -9.89 2.82
CA ALA A 35 0.54 -10.86 2.18
C ALA A 35 -0.72 -11.09 3.00
N SER A 36 -0.63 -11.06 4.33
CA SER A 36 -1.81 -11.17 5.19
C SER A 36 -2.79 -10.01 4.96
N VAL A 37 -2.28 -8.80 4.76
CA VAL A 37 -3.11 -7.64 4.41
C VAL A 37 -3.79 -7.85 3.07
N GLY A 38 -3.09 -8.42 2.09
CA GLY A 38 -3.68 -8.76 0.79
C GLY A 38 -4.88 -9.69 0.90
N ASN A 39 -4.80 -10.68 1.78
CA ASN A 39 -5.92 -11.60 2.01
C ASN A 39 -7.14 -10.88 2.60
N ILE A 40 -6.92 -9.93 3.50
CA ILE A 40 -7.99 -9.12 4.07
C ILE A 40 -8.67 -8.28 2.99
N ILE A 41 -7.87 -7.63 2.13
CA ILE A 41 -8.37 -6.78 1.05
C ILE A 41 -9.27 -7.56 0.11
N LYS A 42 -8.89 -8.79 -0.25
CA LYS A 42 -9.67 -9.63 -1.16
C LYS A 42 -11.06 -9.95 -0.63
N SER A 43 -11.26 -9.89 0.67
CA SER A 43 -12.56 -10.17 1.30
C SER A 43 -13.52 -8.99 1.31
N ILE A 44 -13.08 -7.81 0.84
CA ILE A 44 -13.85 -6.58 0.89
C ILE A 44 -14.19 -6.11 -0.53
N PRO A 45 -15.40 -6.40 -1.04
CA PRO A 45 -15.75 -6.08 -2.43
C PRO A 45 -15.94 -4.59 -2.70
N GLU A 46 -16.11 -3.75 -1.68
CA GLU A 46 -16.28 -2.30 -1.82
C GLU A 46 -14.97 -1.59 -2.22
N ILE A 47 -13.84 -2.26 -2.13
CA ILE A 47 -12.54 -1.68 -2.51
C ILE A 47 -12.41 -1.71 -4.02
N ASP A 48 -12.25 -0.54 -4.65
CA ASP A 48 -12.09 -0.42 -6.10
C ASP A 48 -10.64 -0.66 -6.53
N ARG A 49 -9.69 -0.23 -5.71
CA ARG A 49 -8.26 -0.34 -6.03
C ARG A 49 -7.47 -0.50 -4.74
N SER A 50 -6.50 -1.40 -4.74
CA SER A 50 -5.58 -1.58 -3.62
C SER A 50 -4.16 -1.53 -4.13
N ILE A 51 -3.31 -0.75 -3.45
CA ILE A 51 -1.91 -0.59 -3.82
C ILE A 51 -1.04 -0.63 -2.57
N VAL A 52 0.22 -0.99 -2.78
CA VAL A 52 1.26 -0.87 -1.76
C VAL A 52 2.10 0.36 -2.08
N SER A 53 2.40 1.16 -1.07
CA SER A 53 3.33 2.27 -1.18
C SER A 53 4.64 1.84 -0.52
N THR A 54 5.64 1.51 -1.32
CA THR A 54 6.92 1.01 -0.84
C THR A 54 8.07 1.56 -1.67
N ASP A 55 9.24 1.61 -1.05
CA ASP A 55 10.51 1.94 -1.70
C ASP A 55 11.33 0.67 -2.00
N HIS A 56 10.85 -0.50 -1.60
CA HIS A 56 11.61 -1.75 -1.64
C HIS A 56 11.04 -2.73 -2.66
N GLU A 57 11.90 -3.21 -3.58
CA GLU A 57 11.48 -4.09 -4.67
C GLU A 57 10.93 -5.44 -4.19
N GLU A 58 11.53 -6.02 -3.16
CA GLU A 58 11.08 -7.32 -2.66
C GLU A 58 9.70 -7.21 -2.00
N ILE A 59 9.45 -6.13 -1.26
CA ILE A 59 8.13 -5.89 -0.67
C ILE A 59 7.09 -5.70 -1.78
N ALA A 60 7.43 -4.96 -2.82
CA ALA A 60 6.54 -4.76 -3.97
C ALA A 60 6.20 -6.09 -4.63
N SER A 61 7.19 -6.95 -4.83
CA SER A 61 7.01 -8.27 -5.45
C SER A 61 6.09 -9.17 -4.61
N VAL A 62 6.32 -9.23 -3.29
CA VAL A 62 5.49 -10.03 -2.38
C VAL A 62 4.06 -9.50 -2.35
N ALA A 63 3.88 -8.17 -2.36
CA ALA A 63 2.56 -7.56 -2.39
C ALA A 63 1.81 -7.92 -3.67
N GLU A 64 2.47 -7.86 -4.82
CA GLU A 64 1.86 -8.24 -6.10
C GLU A 64 1.44 -9.70 -6.12
N ASP A 65 2.25 -10.59 -5.56
CA ASP A 65 1.89 -12.00 -5.43
C ASP A 65 0.66 -12.20 -4.55
N ALA A 66 0.44 -11.30 -3.59
CA ALA A 66 -0.72 -11.34 -2.70
C ALA A 66 -1.95 -10.62 -3.29
N GLY A 67 -1.85 -10.07 -4.49
CA GLY A 67 -2.94 -9.38 -5.16
C GLY A 67 -3.04 -7.89 -4.86
N ILE A 68 -2.00 -7.30 -4.26
CA ILE A 68 -1.92 -5.86 -4.02
C ILE A 68 -1.00 -5.26 -5.09
N ALA A 69 -1.50 -4.32 -5.88
CA ALA A 69 -0.71 -3.74 -6.96
C ALA A 69 0.42 -2.86 -6.42
N ALA A 70 1.54 -2.83 -7.15
CA ALA A 70 2.68 -1.97 -6.83
C ALA A 70 3.07 -1.17 -8.09
N PRO A 71 2.22 -0.22 -8.52
CA PRO A 71 2.41 0.47 -9.80
C PRO A 71 3.49 1.54 -9.78
N PHE A 72 3.95 1.94 -8.60
CA PHE A 72 5.03 2.92 -8.44
C PHE A 72 5.91 2.55 -7.26
N ARG A 73 7.05 3.22 -7.14
CA ARG A 73 7.91 3.11 -5.96
C ARG A 73 7.89 4.44 -5.22
N ARG A 74 7.82 4.38 -3.89
CA ARG A 74 7.82 5.58 -3.05
C ARG A 74 9.18 6.28 -3.19
N PRO A 75 9.20 7.60 -3.46
CA PRO A 75 10.45 8.34 -3.56
C PRO A 75 11.25 8.29 -2.25
N LYS A 76 12.57 8.39 -2.36
CA LYS A 76 13.48 8.38 -1.23
C LYS A 76 13.14 9.46 -0.19
N GLY A 77 12.74 10.65 -0.64
CA GLY A 77 12.33 11.74 0.24
C GLY A 77 11.06 11.46 1.02
N LEU A 78 10.26 10.46 0.62
CA LEU A 78 9.03 10.05 1.31
C LEU A 78 9.17 8.69 1.98
N SER A 79 10.39 8.16 2.10
CA SER A 79 10.64 6.83 2.66
C SER A 79 11.41 6.87 3.98
N GLY A 80 11.65 8.06 4.53
CA GLY A 80 12.37 8.23 5.79
C GLY A 80 11.49 7.98 7.02
N ASP A 81 12.13 7.83 8.16
CA ASP A 81 11.46 7.54 9.43
C ASP A 81 10.53 8.67 9.91
N ARG A 82 10.77 9.90 9.43
CA ARG A 82 10.03 11.08 9.88
C ARG A 82 8.92 11.51 8.92
N VAL A 83 8.68 10.75 7.88
CA VAL A 83 7.61 11.05 6.92
C VAL A 83 6.28 10.62 7.51
N GLY A 84 5.32 11.54 7.54
CA GLY A 84 4.00 11.29 8.11
C GLY A 84 3.07 10.55 7.16
N ASP A 85 2.01 9.97 7.72
CA ASP A 85 1.02 9.21 6.96
C ASP A 85 0.31 10.06 5.91
N VAL A 86 0.00 11.33 6.24
CA VAL A 86 -0.68 12.24 5.31
C VAL A 86 0.15 12.44 4.04
N GLU A 87 1.47 12.59 4.18
CA GLU A 87 2.37 12.77 3.03
C GLU A 87 2.39 11.53 2.15
N VAL A 88 2.45 10.36 2.76
CA VAL A 88 2.46 9.07 2.04
C VAL A 88 1.13 8.85 1.30
N LEU A 89 0.01 9.11 1.97
CA LEU A 89 -1.32 8.96 1.37
C LEU A 89 -1.56 9.96 0.26
N THR A 90 -1.12 11.20 0.42
CA THR A 90 -1.25 12.23 -0.62
C THR A 90 -0.47 11.85 -1.86
N HIS A 91 0.77 11.39 -1.69
CA HIS A 91 1.60 10.93 -2.79
C HIS A 91 0.92 9.77 -3.53
N ALA A 92 0.46 8.77 -2.78
CA ALA A 92 -0.19 7.60 -3.36
C ALA A 92 -1.47 7.98 -4.12
N LEU A 93 -2.29 8.86 -3.56
CA LEU A 93 -3.52 9.32 -4.21
C LEU A 93 -3.23 9.98 -5.54
N LEU A 94 -2.30 10.94 -5.55
CA LEU A 94 -1.96 11.68 -6.78
C LEU A 94 -1.38 10.76 -7.85
N GLU A 95 -0.51 9.83 -7.47
CA GLU A 95 0.05 8.86 -8.40
C GLU A 95 -1.04 7.96 -8.99
N MET A 96 -1.95 7.47 -8.16
CA MET A 96 -3.00 6.55 -8.61
C MET A 96 -4.06 7.24 -9.46
N GLU A 97 -4.41 8.48 -9.14
CA GLU A 97 -5.35 9.24 -9.98
C GLU A 97 -4.76 9.49 -11.36
N MET A 98 -3.45 9.74 -11.43
CA MET A 98 -2.76 9.93 -12.70
C MET A 98 -2.66 8.61 -13.49
N ILE A 99 -2.31 7.52 -12.84
CA ILE A 99 -2.12 6.21 -13.47
C ILE A 99 -3.46 5.64 -13.96
N ASP A 100 -4.49 5.68 -13.12
CA ASP A 100 -5.79 5.09 -13.42
C ASP A 100 -6.73 6.01 -14.19
N GLY A 101 -6.42 7.31 -14.24
CA GLY A 101 -7.24 8.30 -14.96
C GLY A 101 -8.60 8.55 -14.34
N VAL A 102 -8.76 8.29 -13.05
CA VAL A 102 -10.00 8.50 -12.29
C VAL A 102 -9.70 9.18 -10.97
N THR A 103 -10.73 9.67 -10.29
CA THR A 103 -10.58 10.23 -8.94
C THR A 103 -11.06 9.21 -7.91
N TYR A 104 -10.43 9.23 -6.73
CA TYR A 104 -10.83 8.41 -5.59
C TYR A 104 -11.35 9.31 -4.49
N ASP A 105 -12.52 8.98 -3.97
CA ASP A 105 -13.21 9.81 -2.97
C ASP A 105 -12.88 9.40 -1.53
N ILE A 106 -12.56 8.13 -1.34
CA ILE A 106 -12.27 7.55 -0.02
C ILE A 106 -10.92 6.87 -0.09
N ILE A 107 -10.04 7.20 0.85
CA ILE A 107 -8.74 6.55 0.99
C ILE A 107 -8.70 5.83 2.32
N VAL A 108 -8.38 4.53 2.29
CA VAL A 108 -8.24 3.71 3.48
C VAL A 108 -6.80 3.28 3.60
N MET A 109 -6.19 3.53 4.75
CA MET A 109 -4.84 3.07 5.04
C MET A 109 -4.91 1.79 5.86
N LEU A 110 -4.27 0.73 5.40
CA LEU A 110 -4.15 -0.54 6.13
C LEU A 110 -2.68 -0.80 6.47
N GLN A 111 -2.41 -1.00 7.73
CA GLN A 111 -1.07 -1.30 8.23
C GLN A 111 -0.98 -2.70 8.81
#